data_6ce1abf7a287cc9e9c9538cc4ba59801
#
_entry.id   6ce1abf7a287cc9e9c9538cc4ba59801
#
_cell.length_a   1.000
_cell.length_b   1.000
_cell.length_c   1.000
_cell.angle_alpha   90.00
_cell.angle_beta   90.00
_cell.angle_gamma   90.00
#
_symmetry.space_group_name_H-M   'P 1'
#
loop_
_entity.id
_entity.type
_entity.pdbx_description
1 polymer ?
#
loop_
_entity_poly.entity_id
_entity_poly.type
_entity_poly.pdbx_seq_one_letter_code
_entity_poly.pdbx_strand_id
1 'polypeptide(L)'
;MLGESGVEAANNLFLLVETPNSILAVIRSEEMPWVAIIGVLSLGIMATYTKIRNSVFQTIPAPFWIVVVAVGFYYYFHWFSNNEFPISKQFLVQIPSNLKEGFVLADFSKWNHGAFLIAVVSITLIATIESLLSIKAVDKLDVYKRRSNINKDLKALGIATTISGLIGGLPVVAVIARSSVNVNQGATSRWSNFFHAVFVLLFVLLFTNLLTKIPLSALAGILVYTGYKLASPAQFKQMYRLGKDQFVIFLATLLATLLFGLINGILIGILVTFGVQLYLMQNRLEFVRTLLRPNTLLYEEEDGSLHLSVKGHSSFINYLKLKEVLDSIPANKSLILDFSLTTFVDNSVMEHIYHYKDDFKKKNSSLEVIGLDIHDSTSEHPFAARRMMRFTNFMKKGDVLTARQKRMKQFAKDLKWDFKSKSITELPLLEGFPFFRRKKLAHAYNVFRGEHKGVRVKLMDVEFYEGELFAKEVHKHTVLMLSPITPIPRFRLDKERIFDRIAGMAGFEDVNIDGHEDFSRRFRVKGK
;
A
#
# COMPACT_ATOMS: atom_id res chain seq x y z
N MET A 1 23.47 25.63 -0.70
CA MET A 1 23.10 26.39 -1.90
C MET A 1 23.55 27.85 -1.79
N LEU A 2 23.35 28.49 -0.69
CA LEU A 2 23.70 29.89 -0.46
C LEU A 2 25.15 30.11 0.01
N GLY A 3 25.95 29.08 0.24
CA GLY A 3 27.36 29.15 0.59
C GLY A 3 27.68 29.26 2.10
N GLU A 4 26.68 29.25 2.96
CA GLU A 4 26.90 29.25 4.40
C GLU A 4 27.32 27.85 4.87
N SER A 5 28.50 27.76 5.50
CA SER A 5 29.02 26.54 6.12
C SER A 5 28.93 26.67 7.64
N GLY A 6 28.44 25.64 8.30
CA GLY A 6 28.48 25.54 9.76
C GLY A 6 27.19 25.89 10.52
N VAL A 7 26.03 25.89 9.85
CA VAL A 7 24.76 25.94 10.58
C VAL A 7 24.51 24.58 11.23
N GLU A 8 24.89 24.44 12.49
CA GLU A 8 24.54 23.31 13.33
C GLU A 8 23.06 23.43 13.71
N ALA A 9 22.18 22.84 12.90
CA ALA A 9 20.78 22.85 13.20
C ALA A 9 20.40 21.67 14.11
N ALA A 10 19.79 21.96 15.24
CA ALA A 10 19.26 20.93 16.15
C ALA A 10 18.22 20.02 15.49
N ASN A 11 17.54 20.51 14.45
CA ASN A 11 16.63 19.74 13.60
C ASN A 11 16.45 20.39 12.22
N ASN A 12 15.90 19.62 11.27
CA ASN A 12 15.75 20.06 9.87
C ASN A 12 14.82 21.27 9.68
N LEU A 13 13.91 21.54 10.61
CA LEU A 13 13.05 22.72 10.56
C LEU A 13 13.81 24.00 10.89
N PHE A 14 14.82 23.93 11.76
CA PHE A 14 15.65 25.08 12.11
C PHE A 14 16.37 25.62 10.89
N LEU A 15 16.81 24.75 9.96
CA LEU A 15 17.41 25.16 8.69
C LEU A 15 16.48 26.03 7.83
N LEU A 16 15.17 25.80 7.88
CA LEU A 16 14.19 26.63 7.16
C LEU A 16 14.03 28.01 7.81
N VAL A 17 14.09 28.08 9.15
CA VAL A 17 14.00 29.33 9.90
C VAL A 17 15.26 30.17 9.72
N GLU A 18 16.44 29.54 9.58
CA GLU A 18 17.72 30.19 9.33
C GLU A 18 17.89 30.71 7.88
N THR A 19 17.04 30.25 6.93
CA THR A 19 17.17 30.66 5.53
C THR A 19 17.19 32.18 5.30
N PRO A 20 16.37 33.03 5.98
CA PRO A 20 16.46 34.48 5.83
C PRO A 20 17.80 35.06 6.28
N ASN A 21 18.36 34.55 7.37
CA ASN A 21 19.67 35.00 7.90
C ASN A 21 20.79 34.64 6.92
N SER A 22 20.72 33.41 6.35
CA SER A 22 21.65 32.94 5.33
C SER A 22 21.60 33.82 4.06
N ILE A 23 20.41 34.29 3.65
CA ILE A 23 20.27 35.23 2.53
C ILE A 23 20.93 36.56 2.84
N LEU A 24 20.77 37.08 4.05
CA LEU A 24 21.43 38.33 4.48
C LEU A 24 22.95 38.19 4.55
N ALA A 25 23.46 37.05 5.01
CA ALA A 25 24.89 36.74 5.04
C ALA A 25 25.48 36.71 3.62
N VAL A 26 24.77 36.14 2.64
CA VAL A 26 25.19 36.13 1.23
C VAL A 26 25.36 37.54 0.66
N ILE A 27 24.45 38.46 1.00
CA ILE A 27 24.49 39.84 0.52
C ILE A 27 25.70 40.61 1.09
N ARG A 28 26.15 40.24 2.28
CA ARG A 28 27.23 40.93 3.01
C ARG A 28 28.64 40.43 2.71
N SER A 29 28.79 39.25 2.12
CA SER A 29 30.10 38.65 1.83
C SER A 29 30.54 38.88 0.38
N GLU A 30 31.86 38.94 0.13
CA GLU A 30 32.40 39.12 -1.24
C GLU A 30 32.36 37.84 -2.09
N GLU A 31 32.53 36.67 -1.49
CA GLU A 31 32.56 35.35 -2.18
C GLU A 31 31.19 34.69 -2.34
N MET A 32 30.32 34.84 -1.35
CA MET A 32 29.03 34.18 -1.33
C MET A 32 28.07 34.56 -2.47
N PRO A 33 28.07 35.78 -3.04
CA PRO A 33 27.27 36.10 -4.20
C PRO A 33 27.50 35.17 -5.40
N TRP A 34 28.76 34.84 -5.69
CA TRP A 34 29.12 33.94 -6.79
C TRP A 34 28.65 32.50 -6.54
N VAL A 35 28.81 32.02 -5.30
CA VAL A 35 28.32 30.71 -4.88
C VAL A 35 26.80 30.64 -5.04
N ALA A 36 26.10 31.68 -4.61
CA ALA A 36 24.64 31.76 -4.73
C ALA A 36 24.16 31.85 -6.20
N ILE A 37 24.83 32.64 -7.03
CA ILE A 37 24.55 32.79 -8.48
C ILE A 37 24.63 31.42 -9.15
N ILE A 38 25.67 30.62 -8.92
CA ILE A 38 25.81 29.28 -9.50
C ILE A 38 24.72 28.35 -8.99
N GLY A 39 24.38 28.41 -7.71
CA GLY A 39 23.29 27.63 -7.13
C GLY A 39 21.92 27.94 -7.75
N VAL A 40 21.59 29.24 -7.89
CA VAL A 40 20.35 29.70 -8.49
C VAL A 40 20.31 29.39 -9.99
N LEU A 41 21.42 29.58 -10.71
CA LEU A 41 21.56 29.23 -12.12
C LEU A 41 21.31 27.72 -12.32
N SER A 42 21.91 26.89 -11.48
CA SER A 42 21.72 25.43 -11.52
C SER A 42 20.26 25.03 -11.29
N LEU A 43 19.60 25.68 -10.34
CA LEU A 43 18.17 25.50 -10.09
C LEU A 43 17.33 25.94 -11.30
N GLY A 44 17.68 27.07 -11.92
CA GLY A 44 17.04 27.59 -13.12
C GLY A 44 17.18 26.63 -14.31
N ILE A 45 18.37 26.07 -14.52
CA ILE A 45 18.62 25.05 -15.55
C ILE A 45 17.71 23.83 -15.31
N MET A 46 17.66 23.31 -14.07
CA MET A 46 16.79 22.17 -13.74
C MET A 46 15.32 22.46 -14.01
N ALA A 47 14.83 23.64 -13.64
CA ALA A 47 13.43 24.03 -13.79
C ALA A 47 13.04 24.26 -15.26
N THR A 48 13.92 24.84 -16.08
CA THR A 48 13.67 25.12 -17.50
C THR A 48 13.88 23.89 -18.37
N TYR A 49 14.84 23.05 -18.04
CA TYR A 49 15.16 21.85 -18.82
C TYR A 49 13.97 20.92 -19.03
N THR A 50 13.11 20.76 -18.02
CA THR A 50 11.90 19.94 -18.13
C THR A 50 10.88 20.46 -19.15
N LYS A 51 10.98 21.74 -19.55
CA LYS A 51 10.11 22.39 -20.54
C LYS A 51 10.66 22.32 -21.97
N ILE A 52 11.95 22.01 -22.14
CA ILE A 52 12.61 21.91 -23.45
C ILE A 52 12.20 20.59 -24.09
N ARG A 53 11.49 20.66 -25.23
CA ARG A 53 11.01 19.49 -25.99
C ARG A 53 11.98 19.01 -27.09
N ASN A 54 13.21 19.53 -27.15
CA ASN A 54 14.16 19.13 -28.18
C ASN A 54 14.76 17.74 -27.85
N SER A 55 14.63 16.81 -28.78
CA SER A 55 15.07 15.42 -28.65
C SER A 55 16.57 15.28 -28.32
N VAL A 56 17.43 16.09 -28.89
CA VAL A 56 18.88 16.04 -28.68
C VAL A 56 19.23 16.43 -27.24
N PHE A 57 18.61 17.48 -26.73
CA PHE A 57 18.84 17.90 -25.34
C PHE A 57 18.29 16.89 -24.32
N GLN A 58 17.17 16.24 -24.62
CA GLN A 58 16.58 15.23 -23.70
C GLN A 58 17.41 13.94 -23.57
N THR A 59 18.30 13.68 -24.52
CA THR A 59 19.21 12.52 -24.46
C THR A 59 20.23 12.66 -23.32
N ILE A 60 20.64 13.89 -22.99
CA ILE A 60 21.64 14.18 -21.95
C ILE A 60 20.91 14.73 -20.71
N PRO A 61 21.04 14.12 -19.51
CA PRO A 61 20.34 14.60 -18.32
C PRO A 61 20.71 16.02 -17.92
N ALA A 62 19.74 16.80 -17.38
CA ALA A 62 19.96 18.18 -16.92
C ALA A 62 21.18 18.37 -15.96
N PRO A 63 21.46 17.46 -15.01
CA PRO A 63 22.64 17.57 -14.14
C PRO A 63 23.97 17.64 -14.89
N PHE A 64 24.07 17.00 -16.06
CA PHE A 64 25.28 17.08 -16.88
C PHE A 64 25.54 18.52 -17.36
N TRP A 65 24.50 19.20 -17.86
CA TRP A 65 24.61 20.58 -18.32
C TRP A 65 24.98 21.54 -17.20
N ILE A 66 24.49 21.28 -15.98
CA ILE A 66 24.87 22.05 -14.79
C ILE A 66 26.36 21.91 -14.49
N VAL A 67 26.90 20.70 -14.58
CA VAL A 67 28.34 20.47 -14.39
C VAL A 67 29.15 21.17 -15.46
N VAL A 68 28.73 21.08 -16.72
CA VAL A 68 29.42 21.76 -17.85
C VAL A 68 29.43 23.28 -17.64
N VAL A 69 28.29 23.87 -17.27
CA VAL A 69 28.19 25.31 -17.02
C VAL A 69 29.04 25.71 -15.81
N ALA A 70 29.00 24.94 -14.72
CA ALA A 70 29.75 25.23 -13.51
C ALA A 70 31.28 25.14 -13.72
N VAL A 71 31.73 24.13 -14.46
CA VAL A 71 33.14 24.00 -14.85
C VAL A 71 33.55 25.07 -15.86
N GLY A 72 32.65 25.39 -16.82
CA GLY A 72 32.86 26.50 -17.75
C GLY A 72 33.04 27.85 -17.05
N PHE A 73 32.25 28.07 -15.97
CA PHE A 73 32.36 29.24 -15.14
C PHE A 73 33.74 29.34 -14.42
N TYR A 74 34.25 28.19 -13.94
CA TYR A 74 35.58 28.11 -13.36
C TYR A 74 36.66 28.54 -14.38
N TYR A 75 36.64 27.98 -15.60
CA TYR A 75 37.62 28.31 -16.63
C TYR A 75 37.48 29.72 -17.19
N TYR A 76 36.27 30.27 -17.24
CA TYR A 76 36.04 31.67 -17.63
C TYR A 76 36.80 32.63 -16.70
N PHE A 77 36.69 32.48 -15.37
CA PHE A 77 37.41 33.31 -14.43
C PHE A 77 38.92 33.05 -14.47
N HIS A 78 39.34 31.81 -14.67
CA HIS A 78 40.76 31.48 -14.79
C HIS A 78 41.44 32.15 -15.99
N TRP A 79 40.73 32.32 -17.10
CA TRP A 79 41.33 32.94 -18.31
C TRP A 79 41.16 34.46 -18.40
N PHE A 80 40.09 35.02 -17.83
CA PHE A 80 39.73 36.42 -17.98
C PHE A 80 39.94 37.27 -16.74
N SER A 81 40.16 36.68 -15.54
CA SER A 81 40.30 37.38 -14.25
C SER A 81 41.61 37.05 -13.55
N ASN A 82 42.74 37.18 -14.23
CA ASN A 82 44.10 37.01 -13.67
C ASN A 82 44.32 35.77 -12.78
N ASN A 83 43.73 34.64 -13.13
CA ASN A 83 43.76 33.37 -12.38
C ASN A 83 43.05 33.38 -11.02
N GLU A 84 42.33 34.40 -10.64
CA GLU A 84 41.57 34.43 -9.40
C GLU A 84 40.13 33.94 -9.60
N PHE A 85 39.88 32.71 -9.14
CA PHE A 85 38.51 32.19 -9.07
C PHE A 85 37.86 32.72 -7.79
N PRO A 86 36.68 33.41 -7.90
CA PRO A 86 36.09 34.12 -6.76
C PRO A 86 35.43 33.23 -5.71
N ILE A 87 35.74 31.95 -5.72
CA ILE A 87 35.15 30.94 -4.81
C ILE A 87 36.29 30.17 -4.14
N SER A 88 36.34 30.22 -2.81
CA SER A 88 37.33 29.49 -2.01
C SER A 88 37.19 27.96 -2.19
N LYS A 89 38.32 27.27 -2.00
CA LYS A 89 38.41 25.80 -2.14
C LYS A 89 37.40 25.04 -1.25
N GLN A 90 36.98 25.59 -0.13
CA GLN A 90 36.00 25.00 0.78
C GLN A 90 34.62 24.83 0.16
N PHE A 91 34.24 25.64 -0.84
CA PHE A 91 32.97 25.56 -1.57
C PHE A 91 33.07 24.72 -2.84
N LEU A 92 34.21 24.12 -3.12
CA LEU A 92 34.41 23.19 -4.25
C LEU A 92 34.33 21.74 -3.76
N VAL A 93 34.06 20.83 -4.69
CA VAL A 93 34.10 19.39 -4.43
C VAL A 93 35.51 18.98 -4.03
N GLN A 94 35.66 18.42 -2.85
CA GLN A 94 36.93 17.93 -2.34
C GLN A 94 37.05 16.43 -2.62
N ILE A 95 38.03 16.05 -3.42
CA ILE A 95 38.38 14.66 -3.69
C ILE A 95 39.81 14.45 -3.20
N PRO A 96 40.10 13.39 -2.43
CA PRO A 96 41.47 13.08 -2.03
C PRO A 96 42.37 12.97 -3.26
N SER A 97 43.52 13.62 -3.21
CA SER A 97 44.54 13.62 -4.28
C SER A 97 45.11 12.20 -4.51
N ASN A 98 45.07 11.37 -3.48
CA ASN A 98 45.54 10.01 -3.50
C ASN A 98 44.38 9.09 -3.16
N LEU A 99 43.90 8.30 -4.15
CA LEU A 99 42.78 7.34 -3.97
C LEU A 99 43.07 6.30 -2.88
N LYS A 100 44.32 6.00 -2.59
CA LYS A 100 44.67 5.09 -1.50
C LYS A 100 44.25 5.60 -0.12
N GLU A 101 44.19 6.92 0.07
CA GLU A 101 43.75 7.56 1.31
C GLU A 101 42.24 7.43 1.52
N GLY A 102 41.48 7.15 0.46
CA GLY A 102 40.05 6.88 0.52
C GLY A 102 39.70 5.47 1.01
N PHE A 103 40.65 4.54 1.07
CA PHE A 103 40.44 3.20 1.59
C PHE A 103 40.76 3.17 3.10
N VAL A 104 39.72 3.29 3.90
CA VAL A 104 39.83 3.20 5.36
C VAL A 104 39.22 1.89 5.79
N LEU A 105 40.03 1.01 6.39
CA LEU A 105 39.52 -0.27 6.91
C LEU A 105 38.58 -0.02 8.09
N ALA A 106 37.57 -0.89 8.22
CA ALA A 106 36.59 -0.80 9.29
C ALA A 106 37.26 -0.93 10.67
N ASP A 107 37.01 0.04 11.57
CA ASP A 107 37.42 -0.01 12.96
C ASP A 107 36.33 -0.67 13.83
N PHE A 108 36.66 -1.81 14.41
CA PHE A 108 35.77 -2.56 15.28
C PHE A 108 35.97 -2.28 16.77
N SER A 109 36.83 -1.31 17.15
CA SER A 109 37.17 -1.03 18.56
C SER A 109 35.95 -0.68 19.42
N LYS A 110 34.91 -0.12 18.82
CA LYS A 110 33.69 0.34 19.51
C LYS A 110 32.44 -0.49 19.23
N TRP A 111 32.60 -1.75 18.80
CA TRP A 111 31.48 -2.60 18.40
C TRP A 111 30.42 -2.83 19.49
N ASN A 112 30.78 -2.77 20.78
CA ASN A 112 29.90 -2.96 21.94
C ASN A 112 29.31 -1.64 22.50
N HIS A 113 29.66 -0.49 21.90
CA HIS A 113 29.09 0.79 22.32
C HIS A 113 27.59 0.89 21.94
N GLY A 114 26.76 1.38 22.87
CA GLY A 114 25.32 1.55 22.62
C GLY A 114 25.01 2.44 21.42
N ALA A 115 25.79 3.51 21.22
CA ALA A 115 25.66 4.39 20.07
C ALA A 115 25.93 3.66 18.74
N PHE A 116 26.91 2.75 18.70
CA PHE A 116 27.21 1.94 17.53
C PHE A 116 26.05 1.00 17.20
N LEU A 117 25.49 0.30 18.19
CA LEU A 117 24.35 -0.61 17.99
C LEU A 117 23.11 0.15 17.48
N ILE A 118 22.84 1.32 18.05
CA ILE A 118 21.75 2.19 17.58
C ILE A 118 21.99 2.60 16.12
N ALA A 119 23.21 3.01 15.76
CA ALA A 119 23.55 3.39 14.39
C ALA A 119 23.38 2.20 13.42
N VAL A 120 23.83 1.01 13.78
CA VAL A 120 23.67 -0.21 12.95
C VAL A 120 22.20 -0.51 12.71
N VAL A 121 21.35 -0.52 13.75
CA VAL A 121 19.92 -0.76 13.63
C VAL A 121 19.27 0.32 12.77
N SER A 122 19.61 1.59 13.02
CA SER A 122 19.07 2.74 12.31
C SER A 122 19.39 2.70 10.81
N ILE A 123 20.66 2.51 10.47
CA ILE A 123 21.13 2.44 9.08
C ILE A 123 20.48 1.24 8.37
N THR A 124 20.41 0.08 9.03
CA THR A 124 19.80 -1.12 8.47
C THR A 124 18.32 -0.91 8.17
N LEU A 125 17.55 -0.33 9.10
CA LEU A 125 16.14 -0.05 8.90
C LEU A 125 15.92 0.96 7.77
N ILE A 126 16.66 2.08 7.77
CA ILE A 126 16.54 3.11 6.75
C ILE A 126 16.89 2.55 5.38
N ALA A 127 18.05 1.91 5.25
CA ALA A 127 18.51 1.35 3.98
C ALA A 127 17.55 0.27 3.43
N THR A 128 16.99 -0.55 4.32
CA THR A 128 16.01 -1.59 3.94
C THR A 128 14.70 -0.97 3.46
N ILE A 129 14.12 -0.03 4.21
CA ILE A 129 12.86 0.62 3.85
C ILE A 129 13.01 1.41 2.55
N GLU A 130 14.07 2.21 2.41
CA GLU A 130 14.35 2.98 1.21
C GLU A 130 14.52 2.09 -0.02
N SER A 131 15.29 1.01 0.12
CA SER A 131 15.50 0.05 -0.97
C SER A 131 14.19 -0.66 -1.36
N LEU A 132 13.39 -1.09 -0.40
CA LEU A 132 12.09 -1.74 -0.66
C LEU A 132 11.12 -0.81 -1.41
N LEU A 133 11.04 0.45 -0.99
CA LEU A 133 10.19 1.45 -1.66
C LEU A 133 10.69 1.73 -3.07
N SER A 134 12.01 1.87 -3.23
CA SER A 134 12.65 2.10 -4.53
C SER A 134 12.45 0.93 -5.49
N ILE A 135 12.66 -0.30 -5.06
CA ILE A 135 12.45 -1.51 -5.87
C ILE A 135 10.99 -1.59 -6.33
N LYS A 136 10.02 -1.41 -5.41
CA LYS A 136 8.59 -1.43 -5.76
C LYS A 136 8.21 -0.31 -6.74
N ALA A 137 8.79 0.88 -6.59
CA ALA A 137 8.53 1.99 -7.50
C ALA A 137 9.10 1.72 -8.90
N VAL A 138 10.30 1.16 -8.97
CA VAL A 138 10.96 0.81 -10.24
C VAL A 138 10.24 -0.33 -10.96
N ASP A 139 9.76 -1.34 -10.23
CA ASP A 139 8.92 -2.41 -10.79
C ASP A 139 7.67 -1.87 -11.52
N LYS A 140 7.09 -0.77 -11.02
CA LYS A 140 5.95 -0.10 -11.67
C LYS A 140 6.37 0.63 -12.97
N LEU A 141 7.62 1.06 -13.08
CA LEU A 141 8.16 1.76 -14.25
C LEU A 141 8.64 0.81 -15.34
N ASP A 142 8.93 -0.45 -15.02
CA ASP A 142 9.45 -1.42 -16.01
C ASP A 142 8.44 -1.66 -17.13
N VAL A 143 8.88 -1.43 -18.37
CA VAL A 143 8.07 -1.59 -19.59
C VAL A 143 7.54 -3.03 -19.72
N TYR A 144 8.35 -4.01 -19.32
CA TYR A 144 7.99 -5.42 -19.35
C TYR A 144 7.20 -5.88 -18.13
N LYS A 145 6.94 -4.97 -17.15
CA LYS A 145 6.22 -5.25 -15.90
C LYS A 145 6.78 -6.46 -15.12
N ARG A 146 8.10 -6.65 -15.17
CA ARG A 146 8.79 -7.68 -14.41
C ARG A 146 8.75 -7.34 -12.93
N ARG A 147 8.62 -8.36 -12.10
CA ARG A 147 8.64 -8.17 -10.64
C ARG A 147 9.98 -8.61 -10.08
N SER A 148 10.59 -7.73 -9.30
CA SER A 148 11.82 -8.01 -8.57
C SER A 148 11.59 -9.02 -7.44
N ASN A 149 12.58 -9.87 -7.20
CA ASN A 149 12.56 -10.73 -6.02
C ASN A 149 13.17 -9.98 -4.84
N ILE A 150 12.31 -9.36 -4.05
CA ILE A 150 12.67 -8.49 -2.91
C ILE A 150 13.68 -9.17 -1.98
N ASN A 151 13.51 -10.46 -1.66
CA ASN A 151 14.39 -11.17 -0.75
C ASN A 151 15.81 -11.35 -1.34
N LYS A 152 15.92 -11.61 -2.64
CA LYS A 152 17.21 -11.71 -3.33
C LYS A 152 17.89 -10.34 -3.41
N ASP A 153 17.12 -9.30 -3.70
CA ASP A 153 17.62 -7.93 -3.82
C ASP A 153 18.13 -7.41 -2.47
N LEU A 154 17.39 -7.62 -1.38
CA LEU A 154 17.84 -7.26 -0.04
C LEU A 154 19.09 -8.02 0.41
N LYS A 155 19.21 -9.33 0.08
CA LYS A 155 20.42 -10.10 0.34
C LYS A 155 21.62 -9.54 -0.43
N ALA A 156 21.43 -9.21 -1.71
CA ALA A 156 22.48 -8.61 -2.53
C ALA A 156 22.93 -7.23 -2.00
N LEU A 157 21.98 -6.39 -1.61
CA LEU A 157 22.25 -5.10 -0.99
C LEU A 157 22.98 -5.24 0.35
N GLY A 158 22.59 -6.20 1.18
CA GLY A 158 23.27 -6.52 2.43
C GLY A 158 24.74 -6.90 2.22
N ILE A 159 24.99 -7.81 1.26
CA ILE A 159 26.37 -8.21 0.90
C ILE A 159 27.17 -7.01 0.37
N ALA A 160 26.57 -6.21 -0.54
CA ALA A 160 27.21 -5.03 -1.10
C ALA A 160 27.53 -4.00 -0.03
N THR A 161 26.61 -3.74 0.91
CA THR A 161 26.82 -2.83 2.06
C THR A 161 27.91 -3.32 2.99
N THR A 162 27.98 -4.63 3.25
CA THR A 162 29.04 -5.22 4.08
C THR A 162 30.42 -5.02 3.44
N ILE A 163 30.54 -5.34 2.14
CA ILE A 163 31.82 -5.15 1.40
C ILE A 163 32.18 -3.66 1.36
N SER A 164 31.22 -2.79 1.07
CA SER A 164 31.43 -1.34 1.06
C SER A 164 31.93 -0.85 2.42
N GLY A 165 31.27 -1.24 3.52
CA GLY A 165 31.66 -0.83 4.88
C GLY A 165 33.06 -1.34 5.30
N LEU A 166 33.44 -2.56 4.89
CA LEU A 166 34.78 -3.11 5.18
C LEU A 166 35.90 -2.30 4.54
N ILE A 167 35.66 -1.67 3.39
CA ILE A 167 36.63 -0.84 2.67
C ILE A 167 36.46 0.66 2.94
N GLY A 168 35.65 1.03 3.96
CA GLY A 168 35.40 2.41 4.37
C GLY A 168 34.33 3.15 3.54
N GLY A 169 33.56 2.44 2.73
CA GLY A 169 32.50 3.05 1.93
C GLY A 169 31.18 3.21 2.68
N LEU A 170 30.26 3.93 2.05
CA LEU A 170 28.90 4.16 2.57
C LEU A 170 27.98 2.94 2.34
N PRO A 171 26.88 2.82 3.12
CA PRO A 171 25.84 1.83 2.88
C PRO A 171 25.26 1.93 1.46
N VAL A 172 25.07 0.78 0.81
CA VAL A 172 24.50 0.70 -0.53
C VAL A 172 22.98 0.59 -0.45
N VAL A 173 22.26 1.46 -1.16
CA VAL A 173 20.80 1.47 -1.23
C VAL A 173 20.32 1.58 -2.67
N ALA A 174 19.14 1.01 -2.95
CA ALA A 174 18.46 1.23 -4.22
C ALA A 174 17.83 2.63 -4.26
N VAL A 175 18.02 3.37 -5.35
CA VAL A 175 17.56 4.77 -5.49
C VAL A 175 16.64 4.91 -6.70
N ILE A 176 15.42 5.43 -6.47
CA ILE A 176 14.40 5.62 -7.52
C ILE A 176 14.93 6.53 -8.65
N ALA A 177 15.58 7.63 -8.30
CA ALA A 177 16.00 8.64 -9.28
C ALA A 177 16.94 8.07 -10.35
N ARG A 178 18.00 7.36 -9.95
CA ARG A 178 18.92 6.71 -10.90
C ARG A 178 18.27 5.58 -11.67
N SER A 179 17.49 4.74 -10.99
CA SER A 179 16.82 3.61 -11.61
C SER A 179 15.78 4.05 -12.64
N SER A 180 15.03 5.12 -12.37
CA SER A 180 14.06 5.67 -13.33
C SER A 180 14.74 6.22 -14.60
N VAL A 181 15.88 6.89 -14.46
CA VAL A 181 16.67 7.33 -15.61
C VAL A 181 17.12 6.13 -16.45
N ASN A 182 17.64 5.09 -15.79
CA ASN A 182 18.09 3.88 -16.46
C ASN A 182 16.96 3.19 -17.25
N VAL A 183 15.78 3.05 -16.64
CA VAL A 183 14.58 2.48 -17.29
C VAL A 183 14.11 3.35 -18.45
N ASN A 184 14.01 4.66 -18.25
CA ASN A 184 13.55 5.60 -19.28
C ASN A 184 14.50 5.67 -20.50
N GLN A 185 15.78 5.38 -20.30
CA GLN A 185 16.78 5.27 -21.38
C GLN A 185 16.80 3.88 -22.04
N GLY A 186 15.84 3.02 -21.71
CA GLY A 186 15.66 1.74 -22.37
C GLY A 186 16.55 0.61 -21.89
N ALA A 187 17.11 0.71 -20.68
CA ALA A 187 17.91 -0.37 -20.11
C ALA A 187 17.07 -1.63 -19.87
N THR A 188 17.50 -2.76 -20.42
CA THR A 188 16.79 -4.04 -20.35
C THR A 188 17.48 -5.09 -19.49
N SER A 189 18.74 -4.84 -19.12
CA SER A 189 19.57 -5.82 -18.40
C SER A 189 20.38 -5.19 -17.25
N ARG A 190 20.82 -6.05 -16.33
CA ARG A 190 21.69 -5.67 -15.20
C ARG A 190 23.07 -5.16 -15.61
N TRP A 191 23.51 -5.45 -16.82
CA TRP A 191 24.79 -4.97 -17.35
C TRP A 191 24.86 -3.45 -17.44
N SER A 192 23.73 -2.78 -17.64
CA SER A 192 23.65 -1.31 -17.59
C SER A 192 24.20 -0.75 -16.28
N ASN A 193 23.84 -1.36 -15.14
CA ASN A 193 24.32 -0.91 -13.82
C ASN A 193 25.82 -1.23 -13.62
N PHE A 194 26.29 -2.36 -14.12
CA PHE A 194 27.70 -2.74 -14.07
C PHE A 194 28.57 -1.73 -14.85
N PHE A 195 28.21 -1.48 -16.12
CA PHE A 195 28.95 -0.51 -16.93
C PHE A 195 28.85 0.92 -16.36
N HIS A 196 27.72 1.30 -15.77
CA HIS A 196 27.61 2.58 -15.06
C HIS A 196 28.67 2.67 -13.95
N ALA A 197 28.83 1.65 -13.13
CA ALA A 197 29.83 1.64 -12.06
C ALA A 197 31.27 1.72 -12.63
N VAL A 198 31.57 0.98 -13.71
CA VAL A 198 32.87 1.03 -14.39
C VAL A 198 33.15 2.44 -14.95
N PHE A 199 32.18 3.04 -15.64
CA PHE A 199 32.34 4.39 -16.19
C PHE A 199 32.50 5.45 -15.11
N VAL A 200 31.77 5.36 -13.99
CA VAL A 200 31.95 6.28 -12.84
C VAL A 200 33.35 6.13 -12.27
N LEU A 201 33.83 4.92 -12.09
CA LEU A 201 35.19 4.68 -11.61
C LEU A 201 36.24 5.26 -12.57
N LEU A 202 36.13 4.98 -13.87
CA LEU A 202 37.03 5.55 -14.88
C LEU A 202 36.97 7.06 -14.91
N PHE A 203 35.78 7.65 -14.80
CA PHE A 203 35.59 9.09 -14.79
C PHE A 203 36.26 9.72 -13.57
N VAL A 204 36.11 9.14 -12.39
CA VAL A 204 36.77 9.60 -11.18
C VAL A 204 38.29 9.50 -11.30
N LEU A 205 38.82 8.40 -11.87
CA LEU A 205 40.25 8.22 -12.04
C LEU A 205 40.87 9.18 -13.06
N LEU A 206 40.22 9.45 -14.17
CA LEU A 206 40.78 10.24 -15.28
C LEU A 206 40.48 11.73 -15.12
N PHE A 207 39.36 12.10 -14.52
CA PHE A 207 38.87 13.48 -14.46
C PHE A 207 38.77 14.05 -13.05
N THR A 208 39.54 13.51 -12.07
CA THR A 208 39.55 14.02 -10.69
C THR A 208 39.81 15.54 -10.64
N ASN A 209 40.77 16.02 -11.42
CA ASN A 209 41.12 17.45 -11.50
C ASN A 209 39.95 18.31 -12.04
N LEU A 210 39.06 17.75 -12.87
CA LEU A 210 37.87 18.45 -13.36
C LEU A 210 36.78 18.48 -12.30
N LEU A 211 36.60 17.36 -11.58
CA LEU A 211 35.61 17.22 -10.55
C LEU A 211 35.84 18.16 -9.35
N THR A 212 37.10 18.39 -8.99
CA THR A 212 37.49 19.33 -7.89
C THR A 212 37.21 20.80 -8.22
N LYS A 213 36.84 21.12 -9.47
CA LYS A 213 36.46 22.47 -9.90
C LYS A 213 34.96 22.73 -9.86
N ILE A 214 34.16 21.73 -9.51
CA ILE A 214 32.71 21.84 -9.42
C ILE A 214 32.35 22.50 -8.09
N PRO A 215 31.61 23.64 -8.09
CA PRO A 215 31.08 24.24 -6.88
C PRO A 215 30.00 23.38 -6.23
N LEU A 216 30.07 23.24 -4.89
CA LEU A 216 29.06 22.51 -4.12
C LEU A 216 27.66 23.09 -4.29
N SER A 217 27.57 24.40 -4.53
CA SER A 217 26.27 25.06 -4.80
C SER A 217 25.57 24.56 -6.07
N ALA A 218 26.34 24.14 -7.09
CA ALA A 218 25.77 23.54 -8.29
C ALA A 218 25.07 22.21 -7.97
N LEU A 219 25.71 21.37 -7.16
CA LEU A 219 25.12 20.10 -6.70
C LEU A 219 23.94 20.35 -5.76
N ALA A 220 24.04 21.36 -4.88
CA ALA A 220 22.94 21.76 -4.01
C ALA A 220 21.70 22.20 -4.81
N GLY A 221 21.88 22.95 -5.92
CA GLY A 221 20.79 23.32 -6.82
C GLY A 221 20.06 22.10 -7.40
N ILE A 222 20.79 21.06 -7.79
CA ILE A 222 20.22 19.79 -8.25
C ILE A 222 19.41 19.11 -7.14
N LEU A 223 19.95 19.06 -5.92
CA LEU A 223 19.29 18.43 -4.77
C LEU A 223 18.01 19.17 -4.37
N VAL A 224 18.04 20.51 -4.32
CA VAL A 224 16.86 21.34 -4.00
C VAL A 224 15.74 21.11 -5.02
N TYR A 225 16.06 21.11 -6.31
CA TYR A 225 15.06 20.84 -7.34
C TYR A 225 14.48 19.42 -7.25
N THR A 226 15.33 18.44 -7.00
CA THR A 226 14.91 17.05 -6.81
C THR A 226 13.99 16.93 -5.60
N GLY A 227 14.33 17.54 -4.48
CA GLY A 227 13.50 17.62 -3.28
C GLY A 227 12.14 18.27 -3.55
N TYR A 228 12.12 19.41 -4.26
CA TYR A 228 10.89 20.06 -4.68
C TYR A 228 10.01 19.14 -5.55
N LYS A 229 10.60 18.41 -6.49
CA LYS A 229 9.87 17.48 -7.35
C LYS A 229 9.24 16.32 -6.56
N LEU A 230 9.96 15.81 -5.56
CA LEU A 230 9.46 14.76 -4.66
C LEU A 230 8.37 15.25 -3.71
N ALA A 231 8.49 16.48 -3.20
CA ALA A 231 7.51 17.13 -2.33
C ALA A 231 6.62 18.15 -3.09
N SER A 232 6.26 17.84 -4.34
CA SER A 232 5.50 18.78 -5.17
C SER A 232 4.06 18.95 -4.66
N PRO A 233 3.42 20.13 -4.87
CA PRO A 233 2.02 20.37 -4.51
C PRO A 233 1.04 19.35 -5.10
N ALA A 234 1.42 18.76 -6.24
CA ALA A 234 0.64 17.69 -6.88
C ALA A 234 0.55 16.43 -6.00
N GLN A 235 1.63 16.08 -5.28
CA GLN A 235 1.65 14.95 -4.35
C GLN A 235 0.70 15.19 -3.17
N PHE A 236 0.71 16.40 -2.59
CA PHE A 236 -0.22 16.77 -1.52
C PHE A 236 -1.68 16.69 -1.98
N LYS A 237 -1.97 17.21 -3.18
CA LYS A 237 -3.30 17.14 -3.78
C LYS A 237 -3.73 15.69 -4.04
N GLN A 238 -2.82 14.84 -4.50
CA GLN A 238 -3.08 13.42 -4.72
C GLN A 238 -3.41 12.70 -3.41
N MET A 239 -2.61 12.93 -2.34
CA MET A 239 -2.89 12.37 -1.02
C MET A 239 -4.23 12.83 -0.45
N TYR A 240 -4.57 14.10 -0.61
CA TYR A 240 -5.87 14.63 -0.19
C TYR A 240 -7.04 14.00 -0.95
N ARG A 241 -6.89 13.78 -2.26
CA ARG A 241 -7.89 13.11 -3.11
C ARG A 241 -8.06 11.62 -2.75
N LEU A 242 -6.99 10.96 -2.32
CA LEU A 242 -7.05 9.57 -1.89
C LEU A 242 -7.94 9.40 -0.66
N GLY A 243 -7.89 10.35 0.28
CA GLY A 243 -8.73 10.40 1.47
C GLY A 243 -8.18 11.36 2.51
N LYS A 244 -9.06 12.00 3.28
CA LYS A 244 -8.66 12.89 4.39
C LYS A 244 -7.87 12.13 5.46
N ASP A 245 -8.22 10.89 5.71
CA ASP A 245 -7.54 9.96 6.60
C ASP A 245 -6.08 9.73 6.16
N GLN A 246 -5.87 9.47 4.87
CA GLN A 246 -4.53 9.29 4.31
C GLN A 246 -3.72 10.59 4.31
N PHE A 247 -4.37 11.71 4.06
CA PHE A 247 -3.72 13.02 4.12
C PHE A 247 -3.24 13.36 5.52
N VAL A 248 -4.03 13.06 6.57
CA VAL A 248 -3.62 13.26 7.96
C VAL A 248 -2.41 12.39 8.32
N ILE A 249 -2.42 11.11 7.93
CA ILE A 249 -1.29 10.21 8.16
C ILE A 249 -0.03 10.72 7.44
N PHE A 250 -0.17 11.11 6.18
CA PHE A 250 0.92 11.65 5.37
C PHE A 250 1.52 12.91 6.00
N LEU A 251 0.68 13.88 6.38
CA LEU A 251 1.13 15.15 6.97
C LEU A 251 1.79 14.94 8.33
N ALA A 252 1.18 14.10 9.19
CA ALA A 252 1.74 13.79 10.50
C ALA A 252 3.11 13.09 10.38
N THR A 253 3.25 12.13 9.46
CA THR A 253 4.53 11.45 9.20
C THR A 253 5.58 12.41 8.67
N LEU A 254 5.20 13.29 7.73
CA LEU A 254 6.10 14.29 7.16
C LEU A 254 6.62 15.25 8.23
N LEU A 255 5.71 15.84 9.02
CA LEU A 255 6.08 16.76 10.10
C LEU A 255 6.92 16.10 11.18
N ALA A 256 6.55 14.87 11.58
CA ALA A 256 7.32 14.11 12.56
C ALA A 256 8.74 13.79 12.04
N THR A 257 8.88 13.47 10.74
CA THR A 257 10.18 13.22 10.12
C THR A 257 11.05 14.48 10.12
N LEU A 258 10.45 15.64 9.84
CA LEU A 258 11.16 16.93 9.85
C LEU A 258 11.59 17.36 11.26
N LEU A 259 10.76 17.10 12.27
CA LEU A 259 11.01 17.51 13.66
C LEU A 259 11.93 16.55 14.42
N PHE A 260 11.70 15.24 14.27
CA PHE A 260 12.32 14.21 15.12
C PHE A 260 13.26 13.27 14.36
N GLY A 261 13.47 13.53 13.06
CA GLY A 261 14.26 12.68 12.18
C GLY A 261 13.50 11.49 11.62
N LEU A 262 14.12 10.79 10.66
CA LEU A 262 13.45 9.79 9.81
C LEU A 262 12.88 8.60 10.60
N ILE A 263 13.63 8.05 11.55
CA ILE A 263 13.20 6.87 12.31
C ILE A 263 12.01 7.19 13.20
N ASN A 264 12.11 8.26 13.99
CA ASN A 264 11.02 8.69 14.85
C ASN A 264 9.78 9.10 14.03
N GLY A 265 10.01 9.73 12.88
CA GLY A 265 8.95 10.08 11.93
C GLY A 265 8.18 8.86 11.44
N ILE A 266 8.88 7.77 11.07
CA ILE A 266 8.25 6.51 10.66
C ILE A 266 7.46 5.89 11.82
N LEU A 267 8.04 5.84 13.03
CA LEU A 267 7.35 5.29 14.20
C LEU A 267 6.07 6.07 14.53
N ILE A 268 6.15 7.41 14.55
CA ILE A 268 4.99 8.27 14.75
C ILE A 268 3.96 8.08 13.63
N GLY A 269 4.40 7.97 12.38
CA GLY A 269 3.52 7.69 11.24
C GLY A 269 2.77 6.37 11.38
N ILE A 270 3.43 5.31 11.85
CA ILE A 270 2.80 4.02 12.14
C ILE A 270 1.77 4.19 13.27
N LEU A 271 2.12 4.85 14.38
CA LEU A 271 1.20 5.09 15.50
C LEU A 271 -0.03 5.90 15.07
N VAL A 272 0.16 6.96 14.28
CA VAL A 272 -0.94 7.75 13.72
C VAL A 272 -1.81 6.90 12.80
N THR A 273 -1.22 6.03 11.98
CA THR A 273 -1.97 5.10 11.12
C THR A 273 -2.87 4.18 11.94
N PHE A 274 -2.32 3.59 13.01
CA PHE A 274 -3.12 2.78 13.94
C PHE A 274 -4.24 3.59 14.60
N GLY A 275 -3.95 4.81 15.06
CA GLY A 275 -4.95 5.70 15.65
C GLY A 275 -6.09 6.04 14.69
N VAL A 276 -5.76 6.38 13.45
CA VAL A 276 -6.75 6.68 12.40
C VAL A 276 -7.57 5.43 12.06
N GLN A 277 -6.95 4.26 11.94
CA GLN A 277 -7.68 3.02 11.69
C GLN A 277 -8.63 2.68 12.84
N LEU A 278 -8.19 2.80 14.09
CA LEU A 278 -9.05 2.61 15.27
C LEU A 278 -10.23 3.60 15.33
N TYR A 279 -10.00 4.84 14.88
CA TYR A 279 -11.07 5.85 14.80
C TYR A 279 -12.11 5.51 13.72
N LEU A 280 -11.65 5.02 12.58
CA LEU A 280 -12.53 4.66 11.46
C LEU A 280 -13.33 3.38 11.71
N MET A 281 -12.87 2.52 12.61
CA MET A 281 -13.52 1.24 12.90
C MET A 281 -14.69 1.36 13.86
N GLN A 282 -15.71 0.55 13.61
CA GLN A 282 -16.87 0.44 14.50
C GLN A 282 -16.59 -0.48 15.70
N ASN A 283 -15.74 -1.50 15.53
CA ASN A 283 -15.41 -2.48 16.57
C ASN A 283 -13.89 -2.52 16.81
N ARG A 284 -13.45 -1.88 17.89
CA ARG A 284 -12.02 -1.74 18.24
C ARG A 284 -11.39 -3.07 18.67
N LEU A 285 -12.16 -3.97 19.28
CA LEU A 285 -11.64 -5.27 19.74
C LEU A 285 -11.44 -6.24 18.58
N GLU A 286 -12.33 -6.21 17.60
CA GLU A 286 -12.17 -6.99 16.37
C GLU A 286 -10.88 -6.60 15.62
N PHE A 287 -10.51 -5.31 15.65
CA PHE A 287 -9.25 -4.84 15.11
C PHE A 287 -8.04 -5.53 15.74
N VAL A 288 -7.96 -5.54 17.08
CA VAL A 288 -6.82 -6.16 17.79
C VAL A 288 -6.77 -7.66 17.53
N ARG A 289 -7.93 -8.33 17.51
CA ARG A 289 -8.03 -9.79 17.31
C ARG A 289 -7.64 -10.21 15.88
N THR A 290 -7.97 -9.38 14.88
CA THR A 290 -7.70 -9.67 13.45
C THR A 290 -6.45 -8.97 12.90
N LEU A 291 -5.71 -8.26 13.77
CA LEU A 291 -4.54 -7.47 13.37
C LEU A 291 -3.50 -8.28 12.60
N LEU A 292 -3.17 -9.46 13.09
CA LEU A 292 -2.12 -10.30 12.50
C LEU A 292 -2.66 -11.42 11.60
N ARG A 293 -3.94 -11.72 11.68
CA ARG A 293 -4.54 -12.83 10.92
C ARG A 293 -5.89 -12.41 10.35
N PRO A 294 -5.99 -12.18 9.02
CA PRO A 294 -7.28 -12.03 8.40
C PRO A 294 -8.03 -13.34 8.55
N ASN A 295 -9.29 -13.26 8.93
CA ASN A 295 -10.16 -14.42 8.95
C ASN A 295 -10.65 -14.65 7.51
N THR A 296 -10.00 -15.56 6.80
CA THR A 296 -10.32 -15.90 5.41
C THR A 296 -10.87 -17.31 5.33
N LEU A 297 -11.90 -17.49 4.52
CA LEU A 297 -12.47 -18.79 4.20
C LEU A 297 -12.40 -18.98 2.68
N LEU A 298 -11.64 -19.98 2.26
CA LEU A 298 -11.52 -20.37 0.85
C LEU A 298 -12.29 -21.68 0.63
N TYR A 299 -13.18 -21.70 -0.34
CA TYR A 299 -13.91 -22.90 -0.77
C TYR A 299 -14.13 -22.88 -2.28
N GLU A 300 -14.40 -24.04 -2.85
CA GLU A 300 -14.72 -24.20 -4.26
C GLU A 300 -16.24 -24.23 -4.44
N GLU A 301 -16.75 -23.45 -5.40
CA GLU A 301 -18.16 -23.48 -5.78
C GLU A 301 -18.43 -24.64 -6.76
N GLU A 302 -19.69 -25.00 -6.96
CA GLU A 302 -20.11 -26.11 -7.85
C GLU A 302 -19.69 -25.91 -9.31
N ASP A 303 -19.49 -24.66 -9.73
CA ASP A 303 -19.01 -24.30 -11.08
C ASP A 303 -17.47 -24.37 -11.22
N GLY A 304 -16.76 -24.82 -10.18
CA GLY A 304 -15.32 -24.92 -10.14
C GLY A 304 -14.59 -23.59 -9.88
N SER A 305 -15.31 -22.49 -9.67
CA SER A 305 -14.75 -21.22 -9.24
C SER A 305 -14.39 -21.26 -7.76
N LEU A 306 -13.30 -20.56 -7.40
CA LEU A 306 -12.88 -20.42 -6.01
C LEU A 306 -13.55 -19.19 -5.39
N HIS A 307 -14.08 -19.35 -4.19
CA HIS A 307 -14.68 -18.28 -3.42
C HIS A 307 -13.82 -18.02 -2.17
N LEU A 308 -13.28 -16.81 -2.07
CA LEU A 308 -12.49 -16.36 -0.93
C LEU A 308 -13.26 -15.28 -0.18
N SER A 309 -13.82 -15.66 0.97
CA SER A 309 -14.50 -14.73 1.86
C SER A 309 -13.53 -14.16 2.88
N VAL A 310 -13.52 -12.83 3.04
CA VAL A 310 -12.70 -12.10 4.02
C VAL A 310 -13.61 -11.56 5.11
N LYS A 311 -13.34 -11.93 6.38
CA LYS A 311 -14.16 -11.52 7.53
C LYS A 311 -13.39 -10.55 8.43
N GLY A 312 -14.10 -9.61 9.04
CA GLY A 312 -13.58 -8.68 10.01
C GLY A 312 -12.92 -7.47 9.34
N HIS A 313 -11.66 -7.18 9.59
CA HIS A 313 -10.99 -6.07 8.95
C HIS A 313 -9.87 -6.54 8.04
N SER A 314 -9.64 -5.81 6.96
CA SER A 314 -8.57 -6.04 6.00
C SER A 314 -7.72 -4.78 5.89
N SER A 315 -6.49 -4.85 6.40
CA SER A 315 -5.54 -3.74 6.43
C SER A 315 -4.18 -4.15 5.87
N PHE A 316 -3.29 -3.19 5.69
CA PHE A 316 -1.94 -3.44 5.21
C PHE A 316 -1.16 -4.46 6.06
N ILE A 317 -1.49 -4.58 7.36
CA ILE A 317 -0.79 -5.48 8.29
C ILE A 317 -1.14 -6.94 8.02
N ASN A 318 -2.44 -7.23 7.88
CA ASN A 318 -2.90 -8.60 7.64
C ASN A 318 -2.99 -8.96 6.14
N TYR A 319 -2.73 -7.98 5.26
CA TYR A 319 -2.73 -8.19 3.82
C TYR A 319 -1.70 -9.25 3.36
N LEU A 320 -0.56 -9.37 4.03
CA LEU A 320 0.45 -10.37 3.66
C LEU A 320 -0.11 -11.80 3.68
N LYS A 321 -0.94 -12.11 4.67
CA LYS A 321 -1.64 -13.40 4.76
C LYS A 321 -2.71 -13.57 3.68
N LEU A 322 -3.47 -12.51 3.40
CA LEU A 322 -4.43 -12.51 2.29
C LEU A 322 -3.71 -12.72 0.95
N LYS A 323 -2.54 -12.10 0.78
CA LYS A 323 -1.70 -12.26 -0.39
C LYS A 323 -1.20 -13.70 -0.56
N GLU A 324 -0.75 -14.34 0.52
CA GLU A 324 -0.32 -15.76 0.49
C GLU A 324 -1.45 -16.65 -0.05
N VAL A 325 -2.69 -16.43 0.41
CA VAL A 325 -3.86 -17.16 -0.09
C VAL A 325 -4.12 -16.85 -1.56
N LEU A 326 -4.07 -15.58 -1.98
CA LEU A 326 -4.27 -15.16 -3.37
C LEU A 326 -3.19 -15.73 -4.30
N ASP A 327 -1.94 -15.77 -3.85
CA ASP A 327 -0.81 -16.30 -4.62
C ASP A 327 -0.85 -17.85 -4.73
N SER A 328 -1.52 -18.54 -3.80
CA SER A 328 -1.70 -20.00 -3.82
C SER A 328 -2.77 -20.48 -4.82
N ILE A 329 -3.57 -19.57 -5.35
CA ILE A 329 -4.66 -19.90 -6.28
C ILE A 329 -4.08 -20.31 -7.64
N PRO A 330 -4.50 -21.46 -8.20
CA PRO A 330 -4.05 -21.92 -9.52
C PRO A 330 -4.39 -20.93 -10.63
N ALA A 331 -3.51 -20.83 -11.63
CA ALA A 331 -3.60 -19.84 -12.69
C ALA A 331 -4.81 -19.99 -13.62
N ASN A 332 -5.47 -21.15 -13.62
CA ASN A 332 -6.60 -21.47 -14.49
C ASN A 332 -7.98 -21.40 -13.80
N LYS A 333 -8.01 -21.03 -12.52
CA LYS A 333 -9.27 -20.92 -11.77
C LYS A 333 -9.73 -19.46 -11.63
N SER A 334 -11.01 -19.24 -11.82
CA SER A 334 -11.67 -17.96 -11.52
C SER A 334 -11.84 -17.80 -10.02
N LEU A 335 -11.68 -16.57 -9.53
CA LEU A 335 -11.78 -16.24 -8.11
C LEU A 335 -12.90 -15.21 -7.87
N ILE A 336 -13.76 -15.51 -6.90
CA ILE A 336 -14.69 -14.56 -6.30
C ILE A 336 -14.10 -14.12 -4.96
N LEU A 337 -13.73 -12.85 -4.84
CA LEU A 337 -13.22 -12.26 -3.60
C LEU A 337 -14.35 -11.49 -2.90
N ASP A 338 -14.79 -12.01 -1.76
CA ASP A 338 -15.99 -11.53 -1.05
C ASP A 338 -15.64 -10.74 0.21
N PHE A 339 -15.95 -9.45 0.21
CA PHE A 339 -15.80 -8.53 1.35
C PHE A 339 -17.11 -8.28 2.10
N SER A 340 -18.16 -9.06 1.84
CA SER A 340 -19.47 -8.85 2.49
C SER A 340 -19.43 -8.95 4.02
N LEU A 341 -18.46 -9.70 4.57
CA LEU A 341 -18.26 -9.85 6.01
C LEU A 341 -17.11 -8.99 6.56
N THR A 342 -16.59 -8.08 5.75
CA THR A 342 -15.48 -7.21 6.14
C THR A 342 -16.03 -5.90 6.67
N THR A 343 -15.63 -5.50 7.87
CA THR A 343 -16.09 -4.26 8.51
C THR A 343 -15.32 -3.04 8.02
N PHE A 344 -14.05 -3.24 7.64
CA PHE A 344 -13.17 -2.20 7.14
C PHE A 344 -12.16 -2.77 6.15
N VAL A 345 -11.96 -2.07 5.02
CA VAL A 345 -10.93 -2.36 4.02
C VAL A 345 -10.09 -1.11 3.83
N ASP A 346 -8.79 -1.20 4.08
CA ASP A 346 -7.91 -0.05 3.91
C ASP A 346 -7.55 0.20 2.44
N ASN A 347 -7.00 1.37 2.17
CA ASN A 347 -6.63 1.79 0.82
C ASN A 347 -5.49 0.94 0.22
N SER A 348 -4.55 0.45 1.03
CA SER A 348 -3.47 -0.42 0.55
C SER A 348 -4.04 -1.73 0.01
N VAL A 349 -5.00 -2.32 0.73
CA VAL A 349 -5.70 -3.53 0.27
C VAL A 349 -6.48 -3.27 -1.02
N MET A 350 -7.20 -2.13 -1.09
CA MET A 350 -7.94 -1.74 -2.30
C MET A 350 -7.01 -1.58 -3.52
N GLU A 351 -5.86 -0.92 -3.37
CA GLU A 351 -4.85 -0.77 -4.42
C GLU A 351 -4.33 -2.14 -4.89
N HIS A 352 -3.99 -3.01 -3.94
CA HIS A 352 -3.47 -4.33 -4.26
C HIS A 352 -4.49 -5.21 -4.99
N ILE A 353 -5.75 -5.21 -4.57
CA ILE A 353 -6.82 -5.96 -5.24
C ILE A 353 -7.02 -5.47 -6.68
N TYR A 354 -6.96 -4.17 -6.89
CA TYR A 354 -7.04 -3.60 -8.23
C TYR A 354 -5.94 -4.13 -9.15
N HIS A 355 -4.70 -4.20 -8.66
CA HIS A 355 -3.59 -4.75 -9.42
C HIS A 355 -3.70 -6.28 -9.63
N TYR A 356 -4.21 -7.02 -8.63
CA TYR A 356 -4.47 -8.45 -8.79
C TYR A 356 -5.47 -8.75 -9.91
N LYS A 357 -6.45 -7.89 -10.12
CA LYS A 357 -7.42 -8.05 -11.21
C LYS A 357 -6.75 -8.08 -12.59
N ASP A 358 -5.71 -7.26 -12.78
CA ASP A 358 -4.93 -7.27 -14.02
C ASP A 358 -4.05 -8.53 -14.14
N ASP A 359 -3.52 -9.03 -13.04
CA ASP A 359 -2.70 -10.25 -13.03
C ASP A 359 -3.55 -11.51 -13.33
N PHE A 360 -4.78 -11.59 -12.81
CA PHE A 360 -5.70 -12.69 -13.13
C PHE A 360 -6.09 -12.68 -14.61
N LYS A 361 -6.35 -11.48 -15.19
CA LYS A 361 -6.62 -11.37 -16.63
C LYS A 361 -5.47 -11.89 -17.49
N LYS A 362 -4.20 -11.61 -17.11
CA LYS A 362 -3.03 -12.11 -17.83
C LYS A 362 -2.88 -13.63 -17.78
N LYS A 363 -3.45 -14.26 -16.73
CA LYS A 363 -3.46 -15.71 -16.54
C LYS A 363 -4.69 -16.40 -17.16
N ASN A 364 -5.46 -15.70 -18.00
CA ASN A 364 -6.73 -16.16 -18.57
C ASN A 364 -7.79 -16.56 -17.52
N SER A 365 -7.72 -15.96 -16.35
CA SER A 365 -8.64 -16.17 -15.23
C SER A 365 -9.39 -14.89 -14.91
N SER A 366 -10.51 -14.99 -14.20
CA SER A 366 -11.28 -13.83 -13.76
C SER A 366 -11.16 -13.64 -12.25
N LEU A 367 -11.04 -12.38 -11.83
CA LEU A 367 -11.20 -11.97 -10.44
C LEU A 367 -12.44 -11.08 -10.33
N GLU A 368 -13.46 -11.59 -9.68
CA GLU A 368 -14.67 -10.84 -9.32
C GLU A 368 -14.58 -10.41 -7.85
N VAL A 369 -14.81 -9.13 -7.59
CA VAL A 369 -14.82 -8.60 -6.22
C VAL A 369 -16.26 -8.25 -5.87
N ILE A 370 -16.78 -8.83 -4.80
CA ILE A 370 -18.15 -8.63 -4.33
C ILE A 370 -18.16 -8.13 -2.88
N GLY A 371 -19.32 -7.59 -2.45
CA GLY A 371 -19.51 -7.12 -1.07
C GLY A 371 -19.00 -5.71 -0.78
N LEU A 372 -18.32 -5.02 -1.73
CA LEU A 372 -17.89 -3.64 -1.56
C LEU A 372 -19.02 -2.62 -1.73
N ASP A 373 -20.16 -3.03 -2.27
CA ASP A 373 -21.37 -2.22 -2.43
C ASP A 373 -22.04 -1.86 -1.10
N ILE A 374 -21.83 -2.68 -0.06
CA ILE A 374 -22.32 -2.41 1.31
C ILE A 374 -21.36 -1.55 2.15
N HIS A 375 -20.31 -1.00 1.53
CA HIS A 375 -19.34 -0.16 2.20
C HIS A 375 -19.42 1.29 1.72
N ASP A 376 -19.24 2.23 2.66
CA ASP A 376 -18.98 3.64 2.36
C ASP A 376 -17.49 3.84 2.13
N SER A 377 -17.16 4.53 1.04
CA SER A 377 -15.77 4.96 0.77
C SER A 377 -15.45 6.25 1.52
N THR A 378 -14.22 6.40 2.01
CA THR A 378 -13.74 7.63 2.67
C THR A 378 -13.55 8.79 1.69
N SER A 379 -13.44 8.50 0.38
CA SER A 379 -13.37 9.48 -0.71
C SER A 379 -13.89 8.88 -2.01
N GLU A 380 -13.97 9.70 -3.07
CA GLU A 380 -14.35 9.25 -4.43
C GLU A 380 -13.23 8.48 -5.16
N HIS A 381 -12.03 8.39 -4.58
CA HIS A 381 -10.92 7.69 -5.21
C HIS A 381 -11.15 6.17 -5.23
N PRO A 382 -10.83 5.45 -6.33
CA PRO A 382 -11.03 3.99 -6.43
C PRO A 382 -10.35 3.19 -5.32
N PHE A 383 -9.22 3.69 -4.80
CA PHE A 383 -8.44 3.07 -3.74
C PHE A 383 -8.76 3.61 -2.34
N ALA A 384 -9.79 4.45 -2.20
CA ALA A 384 -10.20 4.95 -0.89
C ALA A 384 -10.50 3.81 0.08
N ALA A 385 -10.14 3.99 1.35
CA ALA A 385 -10.53 3.07 2.39
C ALA A 385 -12.06 2.95 2.47
N ARG A 386 -12.54 1.78 2.82
CA ARG A 386 -13.96 1.46 2.85
C ARG A 386 -14.36 0.92 4.21
N ARG A 387 -15.50 1.35 4.70
CA ARG A 387 -16.07 0.85 5.94
C ARG A 387 -17.50 0.39 5.71
N MET A 388 -17.92 -0.65 6.42
CA MET A 388 -19.29 -1.13 6.35
C MET A 388 -20.26 0.00 6.68
N MET A 389 -21.25 0.20 5.82
CA MET A 389 -22.28 1.22 5.99
C MET A 389 -23.12 0.97 7.23
N ARG A 390 -23.59 2.04 7.87
CA ARG A 390 -24.70 1.93 8.81
C ARG A 390 -25.96 1.55 8.01
N PHE A 391 -26.84 0.75 8.61
CA PHE A 391 -28.06 0.27 7.96
C PHE A 391 -28.87 1.37 7.26
N THR A 392 -29.05 2.53 7.92
CA THR A 392 -29.78 3.68 7.37
C THR A 392 -29.15 4.23 6.08
N ASN A 393 -27.83 4.23 5.97
CA ASN A 393 -27.11 4.71 4.79
C ASN A 393 -27.14 3.68 3.66
N PHE A 394 -27.05 2.38 4.01
CA PHE A 394 -27.15 1.28 3.06
C PHE A 394 -28.47 1.33 2.26
N MET A 395 -29.58 1.62 2.93
CA MET A 395 -30.88 1.68 2.29
C MET A 395 -31.09 2.94 1.42
N LYS A 396 -30.37 4.02 1.71
CA LYS A 396 -30.43 5.26 0.91
C LYS A 396 -29.58 5.20 -0.36
N LYS A 397 -28.58 4.31 -0.41
CA LYS A 397 -27.72 4.16 -1.58
C LYS A 397 -28.50 3.50 -2.71
N GLY A 398 -28.60 4.15 -3.86
CA GLY A 398 -29.32 3.63 -5.03
C GLY A 398 -28.81 2.26 -5.48
N ASP A 399 -29.64 1.54 -6.23
CA ASP A 399 -29.39 0.16 -6.69
C ASP A 399 -28.29 0.09 -7.78
N VAL A 400 -27.04 0.28 -7.38
CA VAL A 400 -25.91 -0.06 -8.23
C VAL A 400 -25.66 -1.56 -8.06
N LEU A 401 -26.13 -2.35 -9.02
CA LEU A 401 -25.99 -3.80 -9.00
C LEU A 401 -24.55 -4.22 -9.36
N THR A 402 -23.96 -5.11 -8.57
CA THR A 402 -22.72 -5.80 -8.90
C THR A 402 -22.89 -6.71 -10.12
N ALA A 403 -21.80 -7.18 -10.73
CA ALA A 403 -21.87 -8.12 -11.84
C ALA A 403 -22.62 -9.39 -11.44
N ARG A 404 -22.37 -9.92 -10.23
CA ARG A 404 -23.11 -11.06 -9.66
C ARG A 404 -24.59 -10.77 -9.51
N GLN A 405 -24.96 -9.62 -8.94
CA GLN A 405 -26.36 -9.23 -8.79
C GLN A 405 -27.09 -9.02 -10.12
N LYS A 406 -26.38 -8.56 -11.15
CA LYS A 406 -26.95 -8.51 -12.52
C LYS A 406 -27.27 -9.90 -13.05
N ARG A 407 -26.37 -10.88 -12.86
CA ARG A 407 -26.64 -12.29 -13.22
C ARG A 407 -27.82 -12.86 -12.42
N MET A 408 -27.84 -12.62 -11.11
CA MET A 408 -28.96 -13.03 -10.24
C MET A 408 -30.30 -12.44 -10.69
N LYS A 409 -30.30 -11.15 -11.06
CA LYS A 409 -31.50 -10.49 -11.59
C LYS A 409 -31.96 -11.10 -12.92
N GLN A 410 -30.99 -11.45 -13.79
CA GLN A 410 -31.34 -12.14 -15.05
C GLN A 410 -31.92 -13.52 -14.78
N PHE A 411 -31.29 -14.31 -13.90
CA PHE A 411 -31.78 -15.63 -13.49
C PHE A 411 -33.20 -15.57 -12.88
N ALA A 412 -33.46 -14.55 -12.03
CA ALA A 412 -34.79 -14.33 -11.48
C ALA A 412 -35.82 -14.05 -12.60
N LYS A 413 -35.45 -13.25 -13.60
CA LYS A 413 -36.32 -13.01 -14.78
C LYS A 413 -36.65 -14.29 -15.54
N ASP A 414 -35.65 -15.15 -15.73
CA ASP A 414 -35.81 -16.42 -16.46
C ASP A 414 -36.79 -17.35 -15.73
N LEU A 415 -36.79 -17.30 -14.38
CA LEU A 415 -37.75 -18.03 -13.53
C LEU A 415 -39.09 -17.32 -13.34
N LYS A 416 -39.25 -16.09 -13.86
CA LYS A 416 -40.41 -15.21 -13.60
C LYS A 416 -40.58 -14.86 -12.11
N TRP A 417 -39.46 -14.74 -11.41
CA TRP A 417 -39.38 -14.33 -10.01
C TRP A 417 -38.99 -12.87 -9.87
N ASP A 418 -39.39 -12.24 -8.73
CA ASP A 418 -38.95 -10.88 -8.36
C ASP A 418 -37.57 -10.94 -7.70
N PHE A 419 -36.69 -10.02 -8.08
CA PHE A 419 -35.37 -9.87 -7.47
C PHE A 419 -35.17 -8.45 -6.93
N LYS A 420 -34.82 -8.36 -5.67
CA LYS A 420 -34.41 -7.09 -5.01
C LYS A 420 -33.00 -7.21 -4.47
N SER A 421 -32.13 -6.26 -4.83
CA SER A 421 -30.76 -6.21 -4.33
C SER A 421 -30.71 -6.02 -2.81
N LYS A 422 -31.71 -5.33 -2.24
CA LYS A 422 -31.85 -5.00 -0.80
C LYS A 422 -33.32 -5.04 -0.39
N SER A 423 -33.60 -5.46 0.85
CA SER A 423 -34.95 -5.42 1.41
C SER A 423 -34.95 -5.25 2.93
N ILE A 424 -35.79 -4.38 3.43
CA ILE A 424 -36.06 -4.23 4.89
C ILE A 424 -37.26 -5.11 5.29
N THR A 425 -38.19 -5.29 4.38
CA THR A 425 -39.48 -5.92 4.69
C THR A 425 -39.36 -7.38 5.12
N GLU A 426 -38.22 -8.01 4.88
CA GLU A 426 -37.95 -9.40 5.25
C GLU A 426 -37.42 -9.58 6.66
N LEU A 427 -36.76 -8.56 7.22
CA LEU A 427 -36.12 -8.65 8.55
C LEU A 427 -37.11 -8.95 9.68
N PRO A 428 -38.27 -8.27 9.78
CA PRO A 428 -39.26 -8.59 10.82
C PRO A 428 -39.82 -10.03 10.72
N LEU A 429 -39.90 -10.57 9.52
CA LEU A 429 -40.34 -11.97 9.34
C LEU A 429 -39.32 -12.96 9.92
N LEU A 430 -38.05 -12.66 9.83
CA LEU A 430 -36.99 -13.52 10.33
C LEU A 430 -36.89 -13.49 11.87
N GLU A 431 -37.24 -12.38 12.50
CA GLU A 431 -37.24 -12.25 13.97
C GLU A 431 -38.19 -13.25 14.66
N GLY A 432 -39.24 -13.68 13.96
CA GLY A 432 -40.15 -14.68 14.44
C GLY A 432 -39.57 -16.11 14.56
N PHE A 433 -38.43 -16.36 13.91
CA PHE A 433 -37.79 -17.68 13.95
C PHE A 433 -36.87 -17.83 15.15
N PRO A 434 -36.87 -18.99 15.85
CA PRO A 434 -36.08 -19.23 17.05
C PRO A 434 -34.57 -18.97 16.85
N PHE A 435 -34.05 -19.23 15.65
CA PHE A 435 -32.65 -19.03 15.29
C PHE A 435 -32.24 -17.54 15.37
N PHE A 436 -33.13 -16.64 14.96
CA PHE A 436 -32.85 -15.20 14.90
C PHE A 436 -33.31 -14.44 16.16
N ARG A 437 -34.09 -15.04 17.04
CA ARG A 437 -34.72 -14.38 18.19
C ARG A 437 -33.76 -13.66 19.15
N ARG A 438 -32.50 -14.12 19.25
CA ARG A 438 -31.44 -13.52 20.08
C ARG A 438 -30.32 -12.86 19.25
N LYS A 439 -30.54 -12.69 17.92
CA LYS A 439 -29.54 -12.16 17.01
C LYS A 439 -29.99 -10.83 16.48
N LYS A 440 -29.10 -9.84 16.46
CA LYS A 440 -29.44 -8.54 15.89
C LYS A 440 -29.29 -8.61 14.37
N LEU A 441 -30.40 -8.69 13.67
CA LEU A 441 -30.43 -8.65 12.22
C LEU A 441 -29.90 -7.30 11.72
N ALA A 442 -29.02 -7.32 10.71
CA ALA A 442 -28.40 -6.14 10.15
C ALA A 442 -28.95 -5.80 8.76
N HIS A 443 -28.81 -6.73 7.84
CA HIS A 443 -29.17 -6.52 6.44
C HIS A 443 -29.81 -7.77 5.83
N ALA A 444 -30.80 -7.57 4.94
CA ALA A 444 -31.28 -8.59 4.00
C ALA A 444 -31.04 -8.08 2.58
N TYR A 445 -30.38 -8.87 1.77
CA TYR A 445 -30.02 -8.54 0.41
C TYR A 445 -30.07 -9.76 -0.51
N ASN A 446 -29.99 -9.53 -1.83
CA ASN A 446 -30.13 -10.57 -2.85
C ASN A 446 -31.44 -11.37 -2.69
N VAL A 447 -32.54 -10.65 -2.49
CA VAL A 447 -33.85 -11.28 -2.19
C VAL A 447 -34.54 -11.69 -3.47
N PHE A 448 -34.76 -12.99 -3.60
CA PHE A 448 -35.62 -13.60 -4.63
C PHE A 448 -37.00 -13.92 -4.03
N ARG A 449 -38.06 -13.63 -4.77
CA ARG A 449 -39.42 -13.96 -4.41
C ARG A 449 -40.11 -14.58 -5.61
N GLY A 450 -40.70 -15.72 -5.42
CA GLY A 450 -41.42 -16.40 -6.48
C GLY A 450 -42.34 -17.51 -5.96
N GLU A 451 -42.93 -18.22 -6.88
CA GLU A 451 -43.74 -19.38 -6.60
C GLU A 451 -43.26 -20.57 -7.42
N HIS A 452 -43.16 -21.73 -6.79
CA HIS A 452 -42.81 -22.97 -7.45
C HIS A 452 -43.75 -24.09 -6.98
N LYS A 453 -44.50 -24.73 -7.91
CA LYS A 453 -45.44 -25.81 -7.63
C LYS A 453 -46.42 -25.48 -6.50
N GLY A 454 -47.00 -24.27 -6.49
CA GLY A 454 -47.95 -23.82 -5.47
C GLY A 454 -47.33 -23.45 -4.11
N VAL A 455 -46.03 -23.45 -3.98
CA VAL A 455 -45.32 -23.02 -2.76
C VAL A 455 -44.70 -21.66 -3.01
N ARG A 456 -44.95 -20.67 -2.14
CA ARG A 456 -44.25 -19.39 -2.19
C ARG A 456 -42.85 -19.58 -1.65
N VAL A 457 -41.89 -19.17 -2.45
CA VAL A 457 -40.46 -19.30 -2.17
C VAL A 457 -39.84 -17.93 -1.99
N LYS A 458 -39.09 -17.73 -0.91
CA LYS A 458 -38.22 -16.59 -0.73
C LYS A 458 -36.80 -17.08 -0.41
N LEU A 459 -35.83 -16.62 -1.20
CA LEU A 459 -34.42 -16.90 -0.98
C LEU A 459 -33.73 -15.56 -0.77
N MET A 460 -32.92 -15.43 0.29
CA MET A 460 -32.24 -14.18 0.61
C MET A 460 -30.93 -14.41 1.36
N ASP A 461 -30.01 -13.51 1.20
CA ASP A 461 -28.82 -13.41 2.04
C ASP A 461 -29.14 -12.52 3.24
N VAL A 462 -28.83 -13.00 4.45
CA VAL A 462 -29.09 -12.29 5.71
C VAL A 462 -27.78 -12.12 6.47
N GLU A 463 -27.56 -10.90 6.90
CA GLU A 463 -26.45 -10.55 7.77
C GLU A 463 -26.95 -10.20 9.15
N PHE A 464 -26.32 -10.77 10.17
CA PHE A 464 -26.70 -10.54 11.57
C PHE A 464 -25.46 -10.53 12.46
N TYR A 465 -25.63 -9.92 13.63
CA TYR A 465 -24.61 -9.85 14.66
C TYR A 465 -24.86 -10.89 15.74
N GLU A 466 -23.79 -11.57 16.15
CA GLU A 466 -23.81 -12.48 17.31
C GLU A 466 -22.73 -12.05 18.31
N GLY A 467 -23.06 -12.14 19.63
CA GLY A 467 -22.17 -11.69 20.71
C GLY A 467 -22.54 -10.35 21.32
N GLU A 468 -22.06 -10.10 22.54
CA GLU A 468 -22.36 -8.90 23.32
C GLU A 468 -21.19 -7.90 23.28
N LEU A 469 -21.53 -6.63 23.46
CA LEU A 469 -20.75 -5.37 23.57
C LEU A 469 -19.32 -5.35 22.98
N PHE A 470 -18.47 -6.32 23.31
CA PHE A 470 -17.06 -6.31 22.91
C PHE A 470 -16.66 -7.47 21.97
N ALA A 471 -17.49 -8.47 21.81
CA ALA A 471 -17.24 -9.66 20.98
C ALA A 471 -18.31 -9.84 19.90
N LYS A 472 -18.73 -8.73 19.28
CA LYS A 472 -19.76 -8.74 18.25
C LYS A 472 -19.21 -9.29 16.95
N GLU A 473 -19.64 -10.48 16.56
CA GLU A 473 -19.27 -11.10 15.29
C GLU A 473 -20.35 -10.88 14.24
N VAL A 474 -19.92 -10.64 13.01
CA VAL A 474 -20.80 -10.53 11.83
C VAL A 474 -20.91 -11.90 11.20
N HIS A 475 -22.14 -12.36 11.01
CA HIS A 475 -22.45 -13.62 10.33
C HIS A 475 -23.31 -13.36 9.10
N LYS A 476 -23.09 -14.15 8.05
CA LYS A 476 -23.87 -14.13 6.82
C LYS A 476 -24.42 -15.53 6.57
N HIS A 477 -25.73 -15.60 6.34
CA HIS A 477 -26.40 -16.83 5.99
C HIS A 477 -27.33 -16.61 4.81
N THR A 478 -27.39 -17.59 3.91
CA THR A 478 -28.44 -17.65 2.91
C THR A 478 -29.64 -18.38 3.51
N VAL A 479 -30.79 -17.74 3.49
CA VAL A 479 -32.05 -18.23 4.08
C VAL A 479 -33.04 -18.53 2.98
N LEU A 480 -33.52 -19.75 2.97
CA LEU A 480 -34.62 -20.19 2.14
C LEU A 480 -35.92 -20.27 2.98
N MET A 481 -36.92 -19.47 2.64
CA MET A 481 -38.23 -19.51 3.27
C MET A 481 -39.23 -20.10 2.31
N LEU A 482 -39.90 -21.15 2.74
CA LEU A 482 -40.98 -21.83 2.00
C LEU A 482 -42.30 -21.56 2.75
N SER A 483 -43.27 -21.02 2.05
CA SER A 483 -44.61 -20.78 2.60
C SER A 483 -45.61 -21.67 1.82
N PRO A 484 -45.88 -22.88 2.30
CA PRO A 484 -46.82 -23.77 1.67
C PRO A 484 -48.26 -23.27 1.83
N ILE A 485 -49.14 -23.65 0.91
CA ILE A 485 -50.55 -23.27 0.92
C ILE A 485 -51.28 -23.99 2.05
N THR A 486 -50.89 -25.24 2.35
CA THR A 486 -51.41 -26.02 3.46
C THR A 486 -50.61 -25.83 4.75
N PRO A 487 -51.24 -25.67 5.91
CA PRO A 487 -50.52 -25.53 7.18
C PRO A 487 -49.69 -26.80 7.44
N ILE A 488 -48.38 -26.62 7.64
CA ILE A 488 -47.48 -27.68 8.03
C ILE A 488 -47.26 -27.61 9.56
N PRO A 489 -47.24 -28.75 10.26
CA PRO A 489 -46.89 -28.78 11.67
C PRO A 489 -45.54 -28.07 11.94
N ARG A 490 -45.41 -27.46 13.09
CA ARG A 490 -44.14 -26.83 13.48
C ARG A 490 -43.11 -27.92 13.77
N PHE A 491 -42.04 -27.95 12.98
CA PHE A 491 -40.94 -28.86 13.19
C PHE A 491 -39.60 -28.12 13.04
N ARG A 492 -38.56 -28.70 13.60
CA ARG A 492 -37.20 -28.25 13.46
C ARG A 492 -36.30 -29.39 12.98
N LEU A 493 -35.47 -29.10 12.00
CA LEU A 493 -34.44 -30.00 11.48
C LEU A 493 -33.09 -29.59 12.04
N ASP A 494 -32.46 -30.48 12.76
CA ASP A 494 -31.09 -30.33 13.22
C ASP A 494 -30.21 -31.39 12.55
N LYS A 495 -28.95 -31.03 12.21
CA LYS A 495 -27.99 -32.04 11.74
C LYS A 495 -27.70 -32.99 12.89
N GLU A 496 -27.81 -34.29 12.66
CA GLU A 496 -27.52 -35.30 13.67
C GLU A 496 -26.06 -35.25 14.10
N ARG A 497 -25.82 -35.08 15.40
CA ARG A 497 -24.49 -35.08 16.01
C ARG A 497 -24.27 -36.41 16.73
N ILE A 498 -23.00 -36.78 16.97
CA ILE A 498 -22.62 -38.04 17.66
C ILE A 498 -23.35 -38.20 19.02
N PHE A 499 -23.53 -37.09 19.75
CA PHE A 499 -24.26 -37.09 21.01
C PHE A 499 -25.79 -37.30 20.85
N ASP A 500 -26.35 -36.90 19.75
CA ASP A 500 -27.78 -37.09 19.45
C ASP A 500 -28.08 -38.60 19.19
N ARG A 501 -27.13 -39.33 18.58
CA ARG A 501 -27.22 -40.81 18.42
C ARG A 501 -27.22 -41.56 19.75
N ILE A 502 -26.35 -41.08 20.69
CA ILE A 502 -26.29 -41.67 22.05
C ILE A 502 -27.61 -41.40 22.80
N ALA A 503 -28.19 -40.20 22.65
CA ALA A 503 -29.47 -39.82 23.24
C ALA A 503 -30.66 -40.62 22.65
N GLY A 504 -30.58 -40.93 21.34
CA GLY A 504 -31.56 -41.83 20.69
C GLY A 504 -31.56 -43.26 21.27
N MET A 505 -30.40 -43.79 21.61
CA MET A 505 -30.27 -45.06 22.32
C MET A 505 -30.87 -45.03 23.76
N ALA A 506 -31.05 -43.86 24.36
CA ALA A 506 -31.66 -43.64 25.65
C ALA A 506 -33.18 -43.36 25.61
N GLY A 507 -33.86 -43.62 24.49
CA GLY A 507 -35.31 -43.57 24.39
C GLY A 507 -35.92 -42.23 24.03
N PHE A 508 -35.12 -41.26 23.53
CA PHE A 508 -35.68 -40.03 22.95
C PHE A 508 -36.04 -40.29 21.48
N GLU A 509 -37.33 -40.38 21.19
CA GLU A 509 -37.87 -40.69 19.86
C GLU A 509 -37.49 -39.59 18.83
N ASP A 510 -36.91 -40.04 17.71
CA ASP A 510 -36.72 -39.27 16.51
C ASP A 510 -37.83 -39.63 15.49
N VAL A 511 -38.34 -38.66 14.75
CA VAL A 511 -39.35 -38.91 13.74
C VAL A 511 -38.67 -39.44 12.46
N ASN A 512 -38.76 -40.74 12.26
CA ASN A 512 -38.33 -41.38 11.03
C ASN A 512 -39.32 -41.08 9.91
N ILE A 513 -38.81 -40.62 8.77
CA ILE A 513 -39.63 -40.34 7.60
C ILE A 513 -39.61 -41.59 6.70
N ASP A 514 -40.73 -42.27 6.59
CA ASP A 514 -40.86 -43.47 5.76
C ASP A 514 -40.51 -43.19 4.29
N GLY A 515 -39.66 -44.04 3.71
CA GLY A 515 -39.17 -43.90 2.34
C GLY A 515 -37.99 -42.94 2.14
N HIS A 516 -37.48 -42.32 3.21
CA HIS A 516 -36.30 -41.39 3.16
C HIS A 516 -35.29 -41.72 4.25
N GLU A 517 -34.82 -42.95 4.31
CA GLU A 517 -33.88 -43.43 5.35
C GLU A 517 -32.55 -42.66 5.38
N ASP A 518 -32.02 -42.31 4.23
CA ASP A 518 -30.77 -41.53 4.15
C ASP A 518 -30.91 -40.10 4.70
N PHE A 519 -32.10 -39.51 4.57
CA PHE A 519 -32.41 -38.22 5.16
C PHE A 519 -32.50 -38.33 6.69
N SER A 520 -33.24 -39.34 7.17
CA SER A 520 -33.40 -39.60 8.60
C SER A 520 -32.08 -39.95 9.32
N ARG A 521 -31.08 -40.48 8.60
CA ARG A 521 -29.72 -40.73 9.12
C ARG A 521 -28.88 -39.47 9.23
N ARG A 522 -29.22 -38.42 8.51
CA ARG A 522 -28.43 -37.18 8.46
C ARG A 522 -29.03 -36.04 9.29
N PHE A 523 -30.33 -36.07 9.48
CA PHE A 523 -31.09 -34.99 10.10
C PHE A 523 -32.04 -35.52 11.14
N ARG A 524 -32.08 -34.86 12.28
CA ARG A 524 -33.03 -35.11 13.34
C ARG A 524 -34.23 -34.18 13.21
N VAL A 525 -35.44 -34.73 13.18
CA VAL A 525 -36.69 -33.96 13.13
C VAL A 525 -37.23 -33.81 14.54
N LYS A 526 -37.36 -32.57 15.02
CA LYS A 526 -38.02 -32.24 16.29
C LYS A 526 -39.31 -31.49 16.00
N GLY A 527 -40.45 -32.03 16.35
CA GLY A 527 -41.76 -31.41 16.20
C GLY A 527 -42.57 -31.48 17.50
N LYS A 528 -43.57 -30.57 17.62
CA LYS A 528 -44.64 -30.67 18.59
C LYS A 528 -45.90 -31.07 17.85
#